data_ca56d97655d8919c4af6a20bacb22be9
#
_entry.id   ca56d97655d8919c4af6a20bacb22be9
#
_cell.length_a   1.000
_cell.length_b   1.000
_cell.length_c   1.000
_cell.angle_alpha   90.00
_cell.angle_beta   90.00
_cell.angle_gamma   90.00
#
_symmetry.space_group_name_H-M   'P 1'
#
loop_
_entity.id
_entity.type
_entity.pdbx_description
1 polymer ?
#
loop_
_entity_poly.entity_id
_entity_poly.type
_entity_poly.pdbx_seq_one_letter_code
_entity_poly.pdbx_strand_id
1 'polypeptide(L)'
;MRFKELDGLARRGETPEERAYHDRRRAELRAALYAGIAIRDAREEAGLSQTELAARIGIAQSALSRIEAGRANLTLGTLQRVTDALGLPLKLGVGSHEVAIPAA
;
A
#
# COMPACT_ATOMS: atom_id res chain seq x y z
N MET A 1 -19.21 25.52 -4.04
CA MET A 1 -19.19 24.36 -4.94
C MET A 1 -18.73 23.13 -4.17
N ARG A 2 -19.44 22.01 -4.31
CA ARG A 2 -19.10 20.77 -3.62
C ARG A 2 -17.94 20.07 -4.33
N PHE A 3 -17.15 19.29 -3.58
CA PHE A 3 -16.04 18.51 -4.15
C PHE A 3 -16.49 17.62 -5.32
N LYS A 4 -17.66 16.99 -5.22
CA LYS A 4 -18.21 16.17 -6.30
C LYS A 4 -18.46 16.93 -7.58
N GLU A 5 -18.90 18.18 -7.48
CA GLU A 5 -19.16 19.03 -8.64
C GLU A 5 -17.86 19.45 -9.31
N LEU A 6 -16.84 19.80 -8.51
CA LEU A 6 -15.52 20.12 -9.02
C LEU A 6 -14.88 18.91 -9.72
N ASP A 7 -14.99 17.74 -9.13
CA ASP A 7 -14.47 16.49 -9.71
C ASP A 7 -15.16 16.17 -11.03
N GLY A 8 -16.50 16.34 -11.10
CA GLY A 8 -17.25 16.12 -12.33
C GLY A 8 -16.91 17.12 -13.43
N LEU A 9 -16.67 18.38 -13.09
CA LEU A 9 -16.27 19.41 -14.05
C LEU A 9 -14.87 19.13 -14.61
N ALA A 10 -13.92 18.77 -13.75
CA ALA A 10 -12.58 18.41 -14.16
C ALA A 10 -12.59 17.20 -15.11
N ARG A 11 -13.38 16.18 -14.79
CA ARG A 11 -13.50 14.97 -15.61
C ARG A 11 -14.10 15.24 -16.99
N ARG A 12 -15.01 16.19 -17.10
CA ARG A 12 -15.64 16.53 -18.39
C ARG A 12 -14.65 17.12 -19.40
N GLY A 13 -13.58 17.75 -18.92
CA GLY A 13 -12.54 18.29 -19.78
C GLY A 13 -11.41 17.33 -20.08
N GLU A 14 -11.41 16.13 -19.49
CA GLU A 14 -10.33 15.17 -19.66
C GLU A 14 -10.46 14.40 -20.97
N THR A 15 -9.32 14.17 -21.63
CA THR A 15 -9.24 13.21 -22.73
C THR A 15 -9.38 11.78 -22.18
N PRO A 16 -9.71 10.77 -23.03
CA PRO A 16 -9.71 9.39 -22.58
C PRO A 16 -8.38 8.94 -21.95
N GLU A 17 -7.26 9.41 -22.51
CA GLU A 17 -5.92 9.09 -21.98
C GLU A 17 -5.68 9.71 -20.61
N GLU A 18 -6.06 10.97 -20.43
CA GLU A 18 -5.96 11.67 -19.15
C GLU A 18 -6.83 11.00 -18.08
N ARG A 19 -8.04 10.60 -18.45
CA ARG A 19 -8.95 9.90 -17.56
C ARG A 19 -8.37 8.57 -17.10
N ALA A 20 -7.83 7.78 -18.04
CA ALA A 20 -7.19 6.52 -17.73
C ALA A 20 -5.98 6.71 -16.80
N TYR A 21 -5.19 7.75 -17.03
CA TYR A 21 -4.07 8.10 -16.15
C TYR A 21 -4.54 8.43 -14.74
N HIS A 22 -5.55 9.29 -14.60
CA HIS A 22 -6.07 9.68 -13.30
C HIS A 22 -6.72 8.51 -12.55
N ASP A 23 -7.43 7.64 -13.25
CA ASP A 23 -8.06 6.46 -12.66
C ASP A 23 -7.00 5.48 -12.14
N ARG A 24 -5.96 5.25 -12.91
CA ARG A 24 -4.84 4.41 -12.50
C ARG A 24 -4.12 5.00 -11.28
N ARG A 25 -3.87 6.30 -11.29
CA ARG A 25 -3.21 7.00 -10.19
C ARG A 25 -4.00 6.88 -8.89
N ARG A 26 -5.33 7.05 -8.97
CA ARG A 26 -6.20 6.90 -7.81
C ARG A 26 -6.19 5.48 -7.25
N ALA A 27 -6.20 4.49 -8.14
CA ALA A 27 -6.13 3.09 -7.72
C ALA A 27 -4.81 2.78 -7.01
N GLU A 28 -3.69 3.27 -7.55
CA GLU A 28 -2.37 3.10 -6.94
C GLU A 28 -2.29 3.74 -5.55
N LEU A 29 -2.80 4.98 -5.42
CA LEU A 29 -2.81 5.70 -4.15
C LEU A 29 -3.67 4.99 -3.09
N ARG A 30 -4.84 4.50 -3.51
CA ARG A 30 -5.73 3.76 -2.62
C ARG A 30 -5.07 2.46 -2.14
N ALA A 31 -4.49 1.71 -3.05
CA ALA A 31 -3.81 0.46 -2.72
C ALA A 31 -2.63 0.69 -1.77
N ALA A 32 -1.83 1.73 -2.02
CA ALA A 32 -0.70 2.09 -1.17
C ALA A 32 -1.15 2.46 0.24
N LEU A 33 -2.25 3.21 0.37
CA LEU A 33 -2.80 3.61 1.66
C LEU A 33 -3.22 2.38 2.49
N TYR A 34 -4.00 1.48 1.90
CA TYR A 34 -4.46 0.29 2.61
C TYR A 34 -3.32 -0.67 2.94
N ALA A 35 -2.37 -0.83 2.04
CA ALA A 35 -1.18 -1.64 2.32
C ALA A 35 -0.37 -1.06 3.49
N GLY A 36 -0.21 0.26 3.53
CA GLY A 36 0.49 0.94 4.63
C GLY A 36 -0.18 0.72 5.98
N ILE A 37 -1.51 0.79 6.01
CA ILE A 37 -2.29 0.52 7.23
C ILE A 37 -2.07 -0.92 7.70
N ALA A 38 -2.16 -1.88 6.79
CA ALA A 38 -1.97 -3.30 7.14
C ALA A 38 -0.57 -3.57 7.68
N ILE A 39 0.45 -2.98 7.08
CA ILE A 39 1.85 -3.13 7.53
C ILE A 39 2.02 -2.54 8.93
N ARG A 40 1.52 -1.33 9.15
CA ARG A 40 1.60 -0.70 10.47
C ARG A 40 0.91 -1.53 11.53
N ASP A 41 -0.30 -1.97 11.26
CA ASP A 41 -1.08 -2.75 12.24
C ASP A 41 -0.39 -4.07 12.57
N ALA A 42 0.13 -4.78 11.57
CA ALA A 42 0.87 -6.02 11.78
C ALA A 42 2.16 -5.79 12.56
N ARG A 43 2.86 -4.69 12.26
CA ARG A 43 4.09 -4.32 12.98
C ARG A 43 3.79 -4.03 14.45
N GLU A 44 2.77 -3.22 14.72
CA GLU A 44 2.39 -2.86 16.10
C GLU A 44 1.93 -4.08 16.89
N GLU A 45 1.17 -4.95 16.26
CA GLU A 45 0.73 -6.20 16.88
C GLU A 45 1.92 -7.10 17.24
N ALA A 46 2.97 -7.07 16.43
CA ALA A 46 4.21 -7.79 16.69
C ALA A 46 5.09 -7.11 17.76
N GLY A 47 4.71 -5.94 18.23
CA GLY A 47 5.46 -5.19 19.24
C GLY A 47 6.73 -4.54 18.73
N LEU A 48 6.84 -4.30 17.40
CA LEU A 48 8.02 -3.73 16.79
C LEU A 48 7.87 -2.24 16.52
N SER A 49 8.97 -1.49 16.71
CA SER A 49 9.06 -0.11 16.24
C SER A 49 9.30 -0.08 14.74
N GLN A 50 9.08 1.09 14.12
CA GLN A 50 9.44 1.27 12.71
C GLN A 50 10.94 1.01 12.48
N THR A 51 11.79 1.50 13.39
CA THR A 51 13.23 1.29 13.29
C THR A 51 13.60 -0.19 13.30
N GLU A 52 12.98 -0.97 14.19
CA GLU A 52 13.22 -2.39 14.29
C GLU A 52 12.79 -3.16 13.05
N LEU A 53 11.58 -2.91 12.55
CA LEU A 53 11.12 -3.56 11.34
C LEU A 53 11.93 -3.15 10.12
N ALA A 54 12.24 -1.86 9.98
CA ALA A 54 13.06 -1.36 8.87
C ALA A 54 14.42 -2.05 8.83
N ALA A 55 15.06 -2.21 9.99
CA ALA A 55 16.33 -2.92 10.09
C ALA A 55 16.21 -4.37 9.63
N ARG A 56 15.14 -5.07 10.01
CA ARG A 56 14.90 -6.46 9.62
C ARG A 56 14.74 -6.66 8.13
N ILE A 57 14.10 -5.71 7.45
CA ILE A 57 13.86 -5.80 6.00
C ILE A 57 14.93 -5.06 5.18
N GLY A 58 15.90 -4.44 5.84
CA GLY A 58 17.03 -3.81 5.18
C GLY A 58 16.69 -2.51 4.45
N ILE A 59 15.80 -1.69 5.02
CA ILE A 59 15.47 -0.36 4.49
C ILE A 59 15.65 0.69 5.58
N ALA A 60 15.70 1.96 5.17
CA ALA A 60 15.76 3.08 6.10
C ALA A 60 14.42 3.21 6.86
N GLN A 61 14.48 3.63 8.11
CA GLN A 61 13.27 3.90 8.90
C GLN A 61 12.36 4.92 8.21
N SER A 62 12.95 5.95 7.60
CA SER A 62 12.18 6.96 6.84
C SER A 62 11.43 6.36 5.65
N ALA A 63 12.01 5.34 5.00
CA ALA A 63 11.35 4.62 3.91
C ALA A 63 10.14 3.83 4.42
N LEU A 64 10.28 3.15 5.55
CA LEU A 64 9.16 2.42 6.16
C LEU A 64 8.06 3.39 6.63
N SER A 65 8.45 4.53 7.19
CA SER A 65 7.50 5.56 7.59
C SER A 65 6.64 6.03 6.40
N ARG A 66 7.25 6.23 5.24
CA ARG A 66 6.53 6.60 4.02
C ARG A 66 5.61 5.49 3.53
N ILE A 67 6.06 4.25 3.62
CA ILE A 67 5.24 3.08 3.26
C ILE A 67 3.99 3.02 4.15
N GLU A 68 4.15 3.13 5.44
CA GLU A 68 3.04 3.07 6.40
C GLU A 68 2.08 4.26 6.24
N ALA A 69 2.59 5.40 5.77
CA ALA A 69 1.77 6.58 5.50
C ALA A 69 1.05 6.52 4.14
N GLY A 70 1.24 5.46 3.36
CA GLY A 70 0.62 5.32 2.04
C GLY A 70 1.27 6.18 0.96
N ARG A 71 2.54 6.59 1.16
CA ARG A 71 3.25 7.49 0.26
C ARG A 71 4.29 6.81 -0.63
N ALA A 72 4.25 5.49 -0.68
CA ALA A 72 5.21 4.73 -1.48
C ALA A 72 4.50 3.63 -2.24
N ASN A 73 4.93 3.40 -3.48
CA ASN A 73 4.48 2.24 -4.23
C ASN A 73 5.20 1.00 -3.70
N LEU A 74 4.41 -0.02 -3.40
CA LEU A 74 4.93 -1.29 -2.91
C LEU A 74 4.89 -2.33 -4.01
N THR A 75 5.95 -3.11 -4.10
CA THR A 75 5.95 -4.32 -4.91
C THR A 75 5.51 -5.51 -4.05
N LEU A 76 5.05 -6.57 -4.68
CA LEU A 76 4.74 -7.81 -3.97
C LEU A 76 5.98 -8.35 -3.25
N GLY A 77 7.16 -8.19 -3.85
CA GLY A 77 8.42 -8.59 -3.22
C GLY A 77 8.69 -7.86 -1.92
N THR A 78 8.43 -6.56 -1.87
CA THR A 78 8.59 -5.79 -0.63
C THR A 78 7.59 -6.23 0.44
N LEU A 79 6.32 -6.46 0.06
CA LEU A 79 5.32 -6.99 0.98
C LEU A 79 5.74 -8.35 1.53
N GLN A 80 6.27 -9.23 0.68
CA GLN A 80 6.77 -10.54 1.10
C GLN A 80 7.89 -10.41 2.13
N ARG A 81 8.81 -9.48 1.92
CA ARG A 81 9.90 -9.23 2.88
C ARG A 81 9.38 -8.75 4.23
N VAL A 82 8.34 -7.91 4.21
CA VAL A 82 7.71 -7.44 5.45
C VAL A 82 7.07 -8.62 6.20
N THR A 83 6.27 -9.42 5.53
CA THR A 83 5.59 -10.55 6.17
C THR A 83 6.57 -11.62 6.61
N ASP A 84 7.64 -11.88 5.85
CA ASP A 84 8.71 -12.78 6.26
C ASP A 84 9.38 -12.30 7.56
N ALA A 85 9.69 -11.01 7.64
CA ALA A 85 10.30 -10.43 8.84
C ALA A 85 9.40 -10.51 10.07
N LEU A 86 8.08 -10.53 9.86
CA LEU A 86 7.09 -10.66 10.93
C LEU A 86 6.71 -12.12 11.21
N GLY A 87 7.22 -13.08 10.43
CA GLY A 87 6.85 -14.48 10.56
C GLY A 87 5.42 -14.78 10.18
N LEU A 88 4.83 -13.97 9.30
CA LEU A 88 3.44 -14.08 8.89
C LEU A 88 3.32 -14.44 7.41
N PRO A 89 2.25 -15.16 7.02
CA PRO A 89 1.99 -15.36 5.59
C PRO A 89 1.52 -14.05 4.94
N LEU A 90 1.85 -13.87 3.67
CA LEU A 90 1.27 -12.81 2.85
C LEU A 90 0.01 -13.34 2.20
N LYS A 91 -1.13 -12.74 2.51
CA LYS A 91 -2.41 -13.12 1.92
C LYS A 91 -2.74 -12.18 0.76
N LEU A 92 -3.09 -12.77 -0.39
CA LEU A 92 -3.49 -12.04 -1.57
C LEU A 92 -4.89 -12.50 -1.96
N GLY A 93 -5.79 -11.54 -2.11
CA GLY A 93 -7.16 -11.82 -2.47
C GLY A 93 -7.60 -11.01 -3.68
N VAL A 94 -8.35 -11.64 -4.58
CA VAL A 94 -9.04 -11.00 -5.69
C VAL A 94 -10.48 -11.48 -5.65
N GLY A 95 -11.40 -10.60 -5.26
CA GLY A 95 -12.78 -11.00 -5.01
C GLY A 95 -12.84 -12.05 -3.90
N SER A 96 -13.45 -13.21 -4.21
CA SER A 96 -13.57 -14.32 -3.28
C SER A 96 -12.38 -15.30 -3.35
N HIS A 97 -11.43 -15.05 -4.21
CA HIS A 97 -10.28 -15.94 -4.42
C HIS A 97 -9.07 -15.44 -3.63
N GLU A 98 -8.64 -16.23 -2.65
CA GLU A 98 -7.52 -15.87 -1.79
C GLU A 98 -6.44 -16.96 -1.85
N VAL A 99 -5.19 -16.54 -1.86
CA VAL A 99 -4.03 -17.42 -1.69
C VAL A 99 -3.16 -16.87 -0.56
N ALA A 100 -2.46 -17.74 0.11
CA ALA A 100 -1.51 -17.35 1.14
C ALA A 100 -0.11 -17.80 0.72
N ILE A 101 0.83 -16.87 0.76
CA ILE A 101 2.24 -17.16 0.53
C ILE A 101 2.87 -17.34 1.90
N PRO A 102 3.38 -18.55 2.23
CA PRO A 102 3.92 -18.80 3.57
C PRO A 102 5.16 -17.97 3.84
N ALA A 103 5.40 -17.68 5.11
CA ALA A 103 6.62 -17.02 5.55
C ALA A 103 7.82 -17.94 5.30
N ALA A 104 8.94 -17.33 4.92
CA ALA A 104 10.19 -18.05 4.71
C ALA A 104 10.86 -18.38 6.05
#